data_7ccb1ef024c93526cdd51788702fae51
#
_entry.id   7ccb1ef024c93526cdd51788702fae51
#
_cell.length_a   1.000
_cell.length_b   1.000
_cell.length_c   1.000
_cell.angle_alpha   90.00
_cell.angle_beta   90.00
_cell.angle_gamma   90.00
#
_symmetry.space_group_name_H-M   'P 1'
#
loop_
_entity.id
_entity.type
_entity.pdbx_description
1 polymer ?
#
loop_
_entity_poly.entity_id
_entity_poly.type
_entity_poly.pdbx_seq_one_letter_code
_entity_poly.pdbx_strand_id
1 'polypeptide(L)'
;MLPPNVSAELQRNMARLGFVVSQIKEIEAARQKRLEQEPETEPHAMVRHLARVVGIGVETADMLVNEVLSRPMRDRKAVARYAGLTGSPDESGAKRREQGLAKAGNARVRRGMIQLAWRFLRFQQNSALARWYQARTADHRAATRKTMIVALARKLLIALWRFVTTGETLEGVVLRPAG
;
A
#
# COMPACT_ATOMS: atom_id res chain seq x y z
N MET A 1 8.67 34.30 -22.73
CA MET A 1 7.54 33.83 -23.55
C MET A 1 7.93 32.47 -24.11
N LEU A 2 7.09 31.42 -24.01
CA LEU A 2 7.40 30.09 -24.55
C LEU A 2 7.27 30.09 -26.06
N PRO A 3 8.10 29.32 -26.77
CA PRO A 3 7.92 29.14 -28.23
C PRO A 3 6.53 28.57 -28.57
N PRO A 4 5.92 28.95 -29.71
CA PRO A 4 4.54 28.56 -30.05
C PRO A 4 4.29 27.05 -30.06
N ASN A 5 5.21 26.27 -30.58
CA ASN A 5 5.14 24.79 -30.61
C ASN A 5 5.17 24.18 -29.21
N VAL A 6 6.00 24.73 -28.30
CA VAL A 6 6.04 24.28 -26.90
C VAL A 6 4.74 24.62 -26.19
N SER A 7 4.18 25.81 -26.43
CA SER A 7 2.89 26.20 -25.87
C SER A 7 1.76 25.27 -26.34
N ALA A 8 1.72 24.98 -27.65
CA ALA A 8 0.73 24.07 -28.21
C ALA A 8 0.85 22.62 -27.68
N GLU A 9 2.08 22.15 -27.45
CA GLU A 9 2.32 20.84 -26.86
C GLU A 9 1.86 20.79 -25.39
N LEU A 10 2.19 21.81 -24.61
CA LEU A 10 1.71 21.92 -23.24
C LEU A 10 0.19 21.93 -23.15
N GLN A 11 -0.49 22.68 -24.03
CA GLN A 11 -1.95 22.69 -24.07
C GLN A 11 -2.53 21.29 -24.34
N ARG A 12 -1.97 20.54 -25.31
CA ARG A 12 -2.38 19.17 -25.59
C ARG A 12 -2.16 18.24 -24.40
N ASN A 13 -1.03 18.38 -23.70
CA ASN A 13 -0.73 17.58 -22.54
C ASN A 13 -1.65 17.92 -21.36
N MET A 14 -1.97 19.19 -21.15
CA MET A 14 -2.95 19.61 -20.14
C MET A 14 -4.35 19.08 -20.43
N ALA A 15 -4.78 19.08 -21.70
CA ALA A 15 -6.07 18.51 -22.10
C ALA A 15 -6.11 17.00 -21.84
N ARG A 16 -5.04 16.27 -22.18
CA ARG A 16 -4.92 14.83 -21.87
C ARG A 16 -4.96 14.57 -20.37
N LEU A 17 -4.23 15.36 -19.58
CA LEU A 17 -4.25 15.27 -18.14
C LEU A 17 -5.65 15.50 -17.58
N GLY A 18 -6.34 16.54 -18.04
CA GLY A 18 -7.73 16.83 -17.64
C GLY A 18 -8.67 15.66 -17.91
N PHE A 19 -8.56 15.06 -19.10
CA PHE A 19 -9.35 13.88 -19.48
C PHE A 19 -9.08 12.67 -18.55
N VAL A 20 -7.82 12.36 -18.30
CA VAL A 20 -7.45 11.25 -17.39
C VAL A 20 -7.94 11.50 -15.97
N VAL A 21 -7.84 12.74 -15.48
CA VAL A 21 -8.33 13.12 -14.15
C VAL A 21 -9.84 12.95 -14.05
N SER A 22 -10.62 13.30 -15.11
CA SER A 22 -12.07 13.07 -15.08
C SER A 22 -12.42 11.59 -15.06
N GLN A 23 -11.74 10.76 -15.84
CA GLN A 23 -11.93 9.31 -15.82
C GLN A 23 -11.63 8.69 -14.43
N ILE A 24 -10.55 9.16 -13.79
CA ILE A 24 -10.22 8.71 -12.42
C ILE A 24 -11.39 9.04 -11.47
N LYS A 25 -11.90 10.28 -11.50
CA LYS A 25 -13.02 10.69 -10.65
C LYS A 25 -14.28 9.87 -10.89
N GLU A 26 -14.60 9.55 -12.14
CA GLU A 26 -15.74 8.71 -12.51
C GLU A 26 -15.60 7.29 -11.93
N ILE A 27 -14.40 6.70 -12.05
CA ILE A 27 -14.11 5.37 -11.50
C ILE A 27 -14.20 5.37 -9.97
N GLU A 28 -13.66 6.40 -9.31
CA GLU A 28 -13.72 6.57 -7.87
C GLU A 28 -15.17 6.73 -7.38
N ALA A 29 -15.96 7.55 -8.06
CA ALA A 29 -17.37 7.74 -7.75
C ALA A 29 -18.20 6.46 -7.95
N ALA A 30 -17.97 5.73 -9.04
CA ALA A 30 -18.63 4.44 -9.29
C ALA A 30 -18.26 3.37 -8.25
N ARG A 31 -17.01 3.37 -7.76
CA ARG A 31 -16.57 2.49 -6.68
C ARG A 31 -17.24 2.85 -5.35
N GLN A 32 -17.26 4.12 -5.01
CA GLN A 32 -17.91 4.61 -3.80
C GLN A 32 -19.41 4.24 -3.79
N LYS A 33 -20.10 4.46 -4.91
CA LYS A 33 -21.51 4.10 -5.08
C LYS A 33 -21.75 2.60 -4.85
N ARG A 34 -20.89 1.71 -5.38
CA ARG A 34 -20.99 0.26 -5.16
C ARG A 34 -20.84 -0.11 -3.68
N LEU A 35 -19.88 0.49 -2.99
CA LEU A 35 -19.67 0.27 -1.56
C LEU A 35 -20.88 0.70 -0.71
N GLU A 36 -21.61 1.72 -1.13
CA GLU A 36 -22.82 2.20 -0.48
C GLU A 36 -24.02 1.30 -0.77
N GLN A 37 -24.15 0.80 -2.00
CA GLN A 37 -25.26 -0.03 -2.44
C GLN A 37 -25.19 -1.49 -1.93
N GLU A 38 -23.98 -2.03 -1.79
CA GLU A 38 -23.74 -3.42 -1.38
C GLU A 38 -22.83 -3.51 -0.16
N PRO A 39 -23.24 -2.92 0.97
CA PRO A 39 -22.37 -2.81 2.14
C PRO A 39 -22.08 -4.17 2.81
N GLU A 40 -22.97 -5.15 2.68
CA GLU A 40 -22.91 -6.43 3.37
C GLU A 40 -22.09 -7.49 2.63
N THR A 41 -21.67 -7.26 1.38
CA THR A 41 -20.81 -8.22 0.68
C THR A 41 -19.43 -8.24 1.34
N GLU A 42 -18.88 -9.43 1.56
CA GLU A 42 -17.63 -9.63 2.30
C GLU A 42 -16.45 -8.78 1.78
N PRO A 43 -16.20 -8.68 0.45
CA PRO A 43 -15.15 -7.79 -0.05
C PRO A 43 -15.38 -6.32 0.30
N HIS A 44 -16.62 -5.82 0.21
CA HIS A 44 -16.93 -4.43 0.49
C HIS A 44 -16.85 -4.11 1.98
N ALA A 45 -17.31 -5.02 2.85
CA ALA A 45 -17.16 -4.88 4.30
C ALA A 45 -15.67 -4.80 4.69
N MET A 46 -14.83 -5.63 4.07
CA MET A 46 -13.38 -5.62 4.28
C MET A 46 -12.73 -4.31 3.79
N VAL A 47 -13.16 -3.77 2.64
CA VAL A 47 -12.69 -2.47 2.14
C VAL A 47 -13.03 -1.36 3.12
N ARG A 48 -14.27 -1.30 3.61
CA ARG A 48 -14.69 -0.31 4.60
C ARG A 48 -13.91 -0.44 5.90
N HIS A 49 -13.71 -1.67 6.37
CA HIS A 49 -12.93 -1.92 7.58
C HIS A 49 -11.50 -1.40 7.46
N LEU A 50 -10.82 -1.66 6.34
CA LEU A 50 -9.48 -1.13 6.06
C LEU A 50 -9.45 0.40 5.94
N ALA A 51 -10.46 0.99 5.29
CA ALA A 51 -10.54 2.43 5.10
C ALA A 51 -10.73 3.20 6.42
N ARG A 52 -11.08 2.52 7.53
CA ARG A 52 -11.07 3.13 8.86
C ARG A 52 -9.67 3.52 9.32
N VAL A 53 -8.63 2.84 8.86
CA VAL A 53 -7.24 3.20 9.20
C VAL A 53 -6.93 4.56 8.59
N VAL A 54 -6.65 5.57 9.43
CA VAL A 54 -6.29 6.91 8.95
C VAL A 54 -5.04 6.82 8.09
N GLY A 55 -5.12 7.37 6.86
CA GLY A 55 -4.06 7.25 5.86
C GLY A 55 -4.30 6.14 4.82
N ILE A 56 -5.29 5.27 5.01
CA ILE A 56 -5.76 4.34 3.98
C ILE A 56 -7.05 4.90 3.38
N GLY A 57 -7.03 5.19 2.08
CA GLY A 57 -8.21 5.58 1.31
C GLY A 57 -8.91 4.36 0.73
N VAL A 58 -10.15 4.56 0.26
CA VAL A 58 -10.99 3.51 -0.32
C VAL A 58 -10.30 2.81 -1.49
N GLU A 59 -9.61 3.56 -2.38
CA GLU A 59 -8.91 2.99 -3.55
C GLU A 59 -7.77 2.05 -3.13
N THR A 60 -7.02 2.43 -2.09
CA THR A 60 -5.94 1.60 -1.56
C THR A 60 -6.49 0.36 -0.87
N ALA A 61 -7.56 0.52 -0.11
CA ALA A 61 -8.26 -0.58 0.55
C ALA A 61 -8.84 -1.57 -0.47
N ASP A 62 -9.54 -1.07 -1.50
CA ASP A 62 -10.11 -1.86 -2.59
C ASP A 62 -9.02 -2.64 -3.36
N MET A 63 -7.91 -1.97 -3.69
CA MET A 63 -6.78 -2.64 -4.33
C MET A 63 -6.22 -3.77 -3.45
N LEU A 64 -6.04 -3.53 -2.15
CA LEU A 64 -5.51 -4.54 -1.24
C LEU A 64 -6.47 -5.72 -1.07
N VAL A 65 -7.77 -5.47 -0.96
CA VAL A 65 -8.78 -6.52 -0.82
C VAL A 65 -8.82 -7.37 -2.08
N ASN A 66 -8.99 -6.76 -3.24
CA ASN A 66 -9.15 -7.49 -4.50
C ASN A 66 -7.88 -8.22 -4.94
N GLU A 67 -6.71 -7.66 -4.65
CA GLU A 67 -5.45 -8.26 -5.08
C GLU A 67 -4.88 -9.29 -4.09
N VAL A 68 -5.10 -9.13 -2.79
CA VAL A 68 -4.42 -9.93 -1.76
C VAL A 68 -5.35 -10.45 -0.67
N LEU A 69 -6.10 -9.56 -0.01
CA LEU A 69 -6.66 -9.84 1.31
C LEU A 69 -7.89 -10.74 1.28
N SER A 70 -8.64 -10.76 0.16
CA SER A 70 -9.74 -11.70 -0.06
C SER A 70 -9.27 -13.12 -0.40
N ARG A 71 -7.97 -13.32 -0.62
CA ARG A 71 -7.41 -14.64 -0.96
C ARG A 71 -7.13 -15.46 0.28
N PRO A 72 -7.39 -16.77 0.25
CA PRO A 72 -7.04 -17.67 1.36
C PRO A 72 -5.52 -17.82 1.43
N MET A 73 -4.89 -17.03 2.29
CA MET A 73 -3.46 -17.10 2.53
C MET A 73 -3.17 -18.01 3.72
N ARG A 74 -2.31 -19.01 3.52
CA ARG A 74 -1.96 -19.99 4.56
C ARG A 74 -1.32 -19.36 5.80
N ASP A 75 -0.44 -18.38 5.59
CA ASP A 75 0.32 -17.75 6.67
C ASP A 75 0.89 -16.38 6.25
N ARG A 76 1.43 -15.65 7.23
CA ARG A 76 2.09 -14.35 7.02
C ARG A 76 3.23 -14.37 6.00
N LYS A 77 3.91 -15.52 5.84
CA LYS A 77 5.01 -15.65 4.86
C LYS A 77 4.44 -15.74 3.45
N ALA A 78 3.29 -16.40 3.27
CA ALA A 78 2.57 -16.49 2.01
C ALA A 78 2.11 -15.10 1.55
N VAL A 79 1.50 -14.30 2.45
CA VAL A 79 1.09 -12.91 2.19
C VAL A 79 2.26 -12.06 1.70
N ALA A 80 3.39 -12.07 2.43
CA ALA A 80 4.57 -11.28 2.09
C ALA A 80 5.19 -11.72 0.75
N ARG A 81 5.20 -13.03 0.48
CA ARG A 81 5.75 -13.64 -0.74
C ARG A 81 4.88 -13.30 -1.94
N TYR A 82 3.56 -13.42 -1.81
CA TYR A 82 2.61 -13.04 -2.85
C TYR A 82 2.76 -11.58 -3.28
N ALA A 83 2.96 -10.67 -2.34
CA ALA A 83 3.20 -9.26 -2.61
C ALA A 83 4.62 -8.95 -3.15
N GLY A 84 5.52 -9.94 -3.20
CA GLY A 84 6.91 -9.72 -3.60
C GLY A 84 7.69 -8.82 -2.65
N LEU A 85 7.33 -8.84 -1.36
CA LEU A 85 7.98 -8.07 -0.28
C LEU A 85 8.95 -8.92 0.56
N THR A 86 9.36 -10.07 0.03
CA THR A 86 10.39 -10.93 0.63
C THR A 86 11.72 -10.73 -0.07
N GLY A 87 12.83 -10.87 0.67
CA GLY A 87 14.16 -10.97 0.08
C GLY A 87 14.28 -12.22 -0.80
N SER A 88 15.11 -12.14 -1.84
CA SER A 88 15.54 -13.31 -2.59
C SER A 88 16.71 -13.94 -1.82
N PRO A 89 16.59 -15.19 -1.34
CA PRO A 89 17.75 -15.88 -0.80
C PRO A 89 18.70 -16.21 -1.96
N ASP A 90 19.92 -15.73 -1.88
CA ASP A 90 21.02 -16.25 -2.70
C ASP A 90 21.72 -17.33 -1.87
N GLU A 91 21.35 -18.57 -2.13
CA GLU A 91 21.94 -19.74 -1.49
C GLU A 91 22.97 -20.37 -2.43
N SER A 92 24.15 -19.76 -2.52
CA SER A 92 25.30 -20.40 -3.14
C SER A 92 26.28 -20.87 -2.05
N GLY A 93 26.20 -22.14 -1.68
CA GLY A 93 27.13 -22.76 -0.71
C GLY A 93 27.00 -22.18 0.71
N ALA A 94 28.14 -22.03 1.41
CA ALA A 94 28.19 -21.59 2.81
C ALA A 94 27.89 -20.08 3.05
N LYS A 95 27.68 -19.28 2.02
CA LYS A 95 27.39 -17.84 2.12
C LYS A 95 25.94 -17.54 1.77
N ARG A 96 25.16 -17.27 2.80
CA ARG A 96 23.77 -16.77 2.68
C ARG A 96 23.78 -15.26 2.52
N ARG A 97 23.56 -14.77 1.31
CA ARG A 97 23.41 -13.33 1.02
C ARG A 97 21.97 -13.04 0.63
N GLU A 98 21.32 -12.11 1.30
CA GLU A 98 20.03 -11.59 0.83
C GLU A 98 20.30 -10.61 -0.33
N GLN A 99 19.99 -11.03 -1.55
CA GLN A 99 19.98 -10.14 -2.72
C GLN A 99 18.62 -9.44 -2.79
N GLY A 100 18.48 -8.28 -2.19
CA GLY A 100 17.36 -7.37 -2.38
C GLY A 100 15.98 -8.02 -2.42
N LEU A 101 14.99 -7.32 -2.98
CA LEU A 101 13.64 -7.85 -3.15
C LEU A 101 13.59 -8.89 -4.27
N ALA A 102 13.00 -10.04 -3.98
CA ALA A 102 12.56 -10.96 -5.02
C ALA A 102 11.60 -10.21 -5.96
N LYS A 103 11.95 -10.09 -7.26
CA LYS A 103 11.05 -9.45 -8.25
C LYS A 103 9.80 -10.28 -8.54
N ALA A 104 9.72 -11.50 -8.01
CA ALA A 104 8.56 -12.37 -8.03
C ALA A 104 7.39 -11.77 -7.21
N GLY A 105 6.17 -12.18 -7.51
CA GLY A 105 4.97 -11.72 -6.82
C GLY A 105 4.26 -10.54 -7.51
N ASN A 106 3.18 -10.07 -6.89
CA ASN A 106 2.32 -9.04 -7.45
C ASN A 106 2.99 -7.65 -7.40
N ALA A 107 3.46 -7.16 -8.55
CA ALA A 107 4.16 -5.88 -8.66
C ALA A 107 3.26 -4.67 -8.35
N ARG A 108 1.96 -4.77 -8.58
CA ARG A 108 0.98 -3.71 -8.25
C ARG A 108 0.86 -3.56 -6.74
N VAL A 109 0.67 -4.67 -6.04
CA VAL A 109 0.62 -4.71 -4.57
C VAL A 109 1.93 -4.21 -3.97
N ARG A 110 3.08 -4.69 -4.46
CA ARG A 110 4.38 -4.25 -3.96
C ARG A 110 4.56 -2.73 -4.05
N ARG A 111 4.26 -2.14 -5.21
CA ARG A 111 4.35 -0.68 -5.40
C ARG A 111 3.38 0.07 -4.51
N GLY A 112 2.12 -0.38 -4.47
CA GLY A 112 1.08 0.21 -3.63
C GLY A 112 1.45 0.16 -2.15
N MET A 113 1.97 -0.96 -1.67
CA MET A 113 2.39 -1.11 -0.27
C MET A 113 3.60 -0.23 0.10
N ILE A 114 4.55 -0.03 -0.80
CA ILE A 114 5.69 0.88 -0.54
C ILE A 114 5.18 2.33 -0.44
N GLN A 115 4.29 2.76 -1.34
CA GLN A 115 3.66 4.08 -1.27
C GLN A 115 2.80 4.24 0.00
N LEU A 116 2.03 3.20 0.34
CA LEU A 116 1.24 3.20 1.57
C LEU A 116 2.12 3.28 2.81
N ALA A 117 3.27 2.62 2.84
CA ALA A 117 4.19 2.69 3.98
C ALA A 117 4.70 4.11 4.22
N TRP A 118 5.03 4.88 3.17
CA TRP A 118 5.36 6.30 3.30
C TRP A 118 4.19 7.14 3.82
N ARG A 119 3.00 6.91 3.30
CA ARG A 119 1.78 7.58 3.76
C ARG A 119 1.46 7.22 5.21
N PHE A 120 1.61 5.96 5.58
CA PHE A 120 1.40 5.46 6.94
C PHE A 120 2.30 6.19 7.95
N LEU A 121 3.58 6.38 7.67
CA LEU A 121 4.49 7.15 8.52
C LEU A 121 4.03 8.59 8.74
N ARG A 122 3.38 9.19 7.75
CA ARG A 122 2.87 10.57 7.85
C ARG A 122 1.63 10.67 8.74
N PHE A 123 0.71 9.71 8.66
CA PHE A 123 -0.58 9.77 9.34
C PHE A 123 -0.62 8.99 10.66
N GLN A 124 0.29 8.04 10.86
CA GLN A 124 0.31 7.10 11.99
C GLN A 124 1.64 7.18 12.77
N GLN A 125 2.09 8.40 13.05
CA GLN A 125 3.42 8.68 13.63
C GLN A 125 3.63 7.99 14.99
N ASN A 126 2.56 7.82 15.76
CA ASN A 126 2.60 7.23 17.10
C ASN A 126 2.37 5.71 17.11
N SER A 127 2.20 5.08 15.95
CA SER A 127 2.03 3.63 15.88
C SER A 127 3.31 2.87 16.20
N ALA A 128 3.19 1.64 16.69
CA ALA A 128 4.33 0.78 16.95
C ALA A 128 5.20 0.56 15.70
N LEU A 129 4.57 0.45 14.52
CA LEU A 129 5.29 0.32 13.25
C LEU A 129 6.06 1.57 12.86
N ALA A 130 5.52 2.76 13.13
CA ALA A 130 6.22 4.01 12.86
C ALA A 130 7.42 4.17 13.80
N ARG A 131 7.25 3.92 15.10
CA ARG A 131 8.35 3.92 16.08
C ARG A 131 9.44 2.90 15.71
N TRP A 132 9.04 1.70 15.28
CA TRP A 132 9.97 0.69 14.80
C TRP A 132 10.81 1.19 13.59
N TYR A 133 10.17 1.87 12.62
CA TYR A 133 10.85 2.42 11.46
C TYR A 133 11.83 3.53 11.87
N GLN A 134 11.40 4.47 12.72
CA GLN A 134 12.22 5.58 13.22
C GLN A 134 13.48 5.08 13.94
N ALA A 135 13.32 4.11 14.83
CA ALA A 135 14.45 3.51 15.54
C ALA A 135 15.48 2.85 14.59
N ARG A 136 15.00 2.24 13.48
CA ARG A 136 15.86 1.58 12.49
C ARG A 136 16.51 2.51 11.48
N THR A 137 16.05 3.76 11.38
CA THR A 137 16.54 4.77 10.45
C THR A 137 17.17 5.98 11.16
N ALA A 138 17.50 5.82 12.43
CA ALA A 138 18.13 6.87 13.26
C ALA A 138 19.49 7.33 12.72
N ASP A 139 20.17 6.50 11.92
CA ASP A 139 21.43 6.85 11.24
C ASP A 139 21.25 7.85 10.08
N HIS A 140 20.02 8.16 9.72
CA HIS A 140 19.61 9.06 8.62
C HIS A 140 20.18 8.73 7.23
N ARG A 141 20.80 7.56 7.05
CA ARG A 141 21.38 7.14 5.76
C ARG A 141 20.28 6.82 4.75
N ALA A 142 20.42 7.36 3.53
CA ALA A 142 19.45 7.15 2.47
C ALA A 142 19.30 5.66 2.08
N ALA A 143 20.38 4.90 2.09
CA ALA A 143 20.37 3.45 1.81
C ALA A 143 19.56 2.69 2.88
N THR A 144 19.79 2.98 4.18
CA THR A 144 19.04 2.40 5.30
C THR A 144 17.55 2.70 5.16
N ARG A 145 17.19 3.96 4.89
CA ARG A 145 15.78 4.38 4.72
C ARG A 145 15.10 3.65 3.58
N LYS A 146 15.75 3.47 2.42
CA LYS A 146 15.20 2.73 1.27
C LYS A 146 14.96 1.26 1.59
N THR A 147 15.84 0.62 2.35
CA THR A 147 15.67 -0.78 2.77
C THR A 147 14.58 -0.90 3.83
N MET A 148 14.57 -0.01 4.81
CA MET A 148 13.63 -0.05 5.92
C MET A 148 12.20 0.27 5.52
N ILE A 149 11.97 1.12 4.49
CA ILE A 149 10.61 1.37 4.00
C ILE A 149 9.99 0.11 3.37
N VAL A 150 10.78 -0.70 2.70
CA VAL A 150 10.32 -1.99 2.15
C VAL A 150 10.00 -2.99 3.27
N ALA A 151 10.84 -3.03 4.30
CA ALA A 151 10.58 -3.85 5.48
C ALA A 151 9.33 -3.39 6.23
N LEU A 152 9.09 -2.07 6.33
CA LEU A 152 7.86 -1.51 6.87
C LEU A 152 6.65 -1.89 6.02
N ALA A 153 6.72 -1.77 4.69
CA ALA A 153 5.65 -2.18 3.78
C ALA A 153 5.26 -3.65 3.99
N ARG A 154 6.24 -4.54 4.15
CA ARG A 154 6.00 -5.95 4.47
C ARG A 154 5.30 -6.13 5.83
N LYS A 155 5.79 -5.47 6.89
CA LYS A 155 5.19 -5.54 8.22
C LYS A 155 3.77 -4.99 8.22
N LEU A 156 3.56 -3.86 7.56
CA LEU A 156 2.25 -3.23 7.43
C LEU A 156 1.26 -4.14 6.70
N LEU A 157 1.65 -4.74 5.57
CA LEU A 157 0.78 -5.67 4.85
C LEU A 157 0.35 -6.86 5.72
N ILE A 158 1.29 -7.44 6.48
CA ILE A 158 0.99 -8.55 7.39
C ILE A 158 0.04 -8.10 8.51
N ALA A 159 0.26 -6.90 9.05
CA ALA A 159 -0.61 -6.34 10.09
C ALA A 159 -2.02 -6.04 9.56
N LEU A 160 -2.15 -5.48 8.36
CA LEU A 160 -3.44 -5.26 7.72
C LEU A 160 -4.17 -6.56 7.38
N TRP A 161 -3.43 -7.59 6.94
CA TRP A 161 -4.01 -8.92 6.73
C TRP A 161 -4.59 -9.50 8.03
N ARG A 162 -3.85 -9.45 9.15
CA ARG A 162 -4.36 -9.87 10.45
C ARG A 162 -5.56 -9.03 10.90
N PHE A 163 -5.50 -7.72 10.71
CA PHE A 163 -6.59 -6.81 11.06
C PHE A 163 -7.90 -7.21 10.39
N VAL A 164 -7.89 -7.62 9.12
CA VAL A 164 -9.11 -8.02 8.40
C VAL A 164 -9.50 -9.49 8.61
N THR A 165 -8.55 -10.38 8.93
CA THR A 165 -8.83 -11.81 9.06
C THR A 165 -9.09 -12.24 10.51
N THR A 166 -8.45 -11.61 11.47
CA THR A 166 -8.55 -11.98 12.88
C THR A 166 -9.09 -10.85 13.77
N GLY A 167 -9.32 -9.64 13.23
CA GLY A 167 -9.71 -8.48 14.01
C GLY A 167 -8.58 -7.89 14.88
N GLU A 168 -7.34 -8.39 14.75
CA GLU A 168 -6.20 -7.91 15.54
C GLU A 168 -5.91 -6.45 15.21
N THR A 169 -6.10 -5.55 16.18
CA THR A 169 -5.86 -4.11 15.99
C THR A 169 -4.36 -3.81 15.92
N LEU A 170 -3.99 -2.88 15.04
CA LEU A 170 -2.61 -2.41 14.95
C LEU A 170 -2.31 -1.48 16.13
N GLU A 171 -1.28 -1.80 16.91
CA GLU A 171 -0.89 -1.04 18.09
C GLU A 171 -0.59 0.43 17.80
N GLY A 172 -1.29 1.33 18.51
CA GLY A 172 -1.11 2.78 18.39
C GLY A 172 -1.59 3.39 17.07
N VAL A 173 -2.41 2.66 16.31
CA VAL A 173 -3.00 3.14 15.07
C VAL A 173 -4.32 3.88 15.34
N VAL A 174 -4.47 5.04 14.71
CA VAL A 174 -5.69 5.84 14.76
C VAL A 174 -6.66 5.33 13.69
N LEU A 175 -7.88 5.00 14.14
CA LEU A 175 -8.98 4.58 13.28
C LEU A 175 -10.03 5.69 13.20
N ARG A 176 -10.65 5.85 12.02
CA ARG A 176 -11.87 6.64 11.89
C ARG A 176 -13.03 5.94 12.61
N PRO A 177 -14.01 6.67 13.11
CA PRO A 177 -15.26 6.07 13.62
C PRO A 177 -15.84 5.09 12.60
N ALA A 178 -16.54 4.08 13.08
CA ALA A 178 -17.41 3.28 12.22
C ALA A 178 -18.55 4.19 11.78
N GLY A 179 -18.69 4.43 10.48
CA GLY A 179 -19.87 5.08 9.92
C GLY A 179 -21.04 4.12 9.89
#